data_713d2aa4dbb044ae7574be7849ea5ebc
#
_entry.id   713d2aa4dbb044ae7574be7849ea5ebc
#
_cell.length_a   1.000
_cell.length_b   1.000
_cell.length_c   1.000
_cell.angle_alpha   90.00
_cell.angle_beta   90.00
_cell.angle_gamma   90.00
#
_symmetry.space_group_name_H-M   'P 1'
#
loop_
_entity.id
_entity.type
_entity.pdbx_description
1 polymer ?
#
loop_
_entity_poly.entity_id
_entity_poly.type
_entity_poly.pdbx_seq_one_letter_code
_entity_poly.pdbx_strand_id
1 'polypeptide(L)'
;MNEEAMIYFWKSTDGNSVYFNTDPEEAKKDGYTTKPKTSCTLDEWYTEYESTARLVNGSIVLGKSQEQKDAEHAAERKEQIRREIAEIENRGLRASRAVALGIATEEDLNKLQEIESAIAELRAEYESL
;
A
#
# COMPACT_ATOMS: atom_id res chain seq x y z
N MET A 1 6.80 -35.35 -6.25
CA MET A 1 6.35 -34.03 -6.71
C MET A 1 5.62 -33.33 -5.58
N ASN A 2 6.04 -32.13 -5.28
CA ASN A 2 5.32 -31.34 -4.30
C ASN A 2 4.12 -30.70 -4.98
N GLU A 3 2.94 -31.10 -4.55
CA GLU A 3 1.73 -30.41 -4.98
C GLU A 3 1.71 -29.06 -4.30
N GLU A 4 1.50 -28.00 -5.06
CA GLU A 4 1.34 -26.69 -4.47
C GLU A 4 0.04 -26.65 -3.66
N ALA A 5 0.10 -26.10 -2.45
CA ALA A 5 -1.09 -25.93 -1.64
C ALA A 5 -2.03 -24.93 -2.31
N MET A 6 -3.32 -25.26 -2.31
CA MET A 6 -4.35 -24.44 -2.94
C MET A 6 -5.26 -23.80 -1.92
N ILE A 7 -5.82 -22.66 -2.29
CA ILE A 7 -6.91 -22.03 -1.55
C ILE A 7 -8.11 -21.88 -2.50
N TYR A 8 -9.31 -22.14 -1.97
CA TYR A 8 -10.54 -22.24 -2.75
C TYR A 8 -11.52 -21.17 -2.27
N PHE A 9 -12.33 -20.68 -3.19
CA PHE A 9 -13.23 -19.56 -2.94
C PHE A 9 -14.66 -19.88 -3.32
N TRP A 10 -15.58 -19.46 -2.46
CA TRP A 10 -17.04 -19.56 -2.67
C TRP A 10 -17.66 -18.20 -2.40
N LYS A 11 -18.81 -17.97 -3.00
CA LYS A 11 -19.66 -16.86 -2.59
C LYS A 11 -20.20 -17.20 -1.20
N SER A 12 -20.18 -16.27 -0.26
CA SER A 12 -20.70 -16.50 1.08
C SER A 12 -22.20 -16.84 1.04
N THR A 13 -22.71 -17.49 2.09
CA THR A 13 -24.11 -17.90 2.16
C THR A 13 -25.09 -16.72 2.11
N ASP A 14 -24.67 -15.54 2.57
CA ASP A 14 -25.45 -14.31 2.49
C ASP A 14 -25.32 -13.59 1.12
N GLY A 15 -24.43 -14.06 0.26
CA GLY A 15 -24.20 -13.47 -1.07
C GLY A 15 -23.44 -12.15 -1.09
N ASN A 16 -22.98 -11.67 0.05
CA ASN A 16 -22.38 -10.33 0.19
C ASN A 16 -20.86 -10.32 0.30
N SER A 17 -20.23 -11.49 0.46
CA SER A 17 -18.79 -11.59 0.64
C SER A 17 -18.24 -12.85 0.00
N VAL A 18 -16.93 -13.05 0.14
CA VAL A 18 -16.24 -14.25 -0.35
C VAL A 18 -15.83 -15.10 0.85
N TYR A 19 -16.23 -16.36 0.81
CA TYR A 19 -15.75 -17.37 1.76
C TYR A 19 -14.55 -18.09 1.12
N PHE A 20 -13.52 -18.35 1.87
CA PHE A 20 -12.37 -19.09 1.39
C PHE A 20 -11.91 -20.15 2.40
N ASN A 21 -11.34 -21.24 1.88
CA ASN A 21 -10.80 -22.30 2.70
C ASN A 21 -9.77 -23.10 1.88
N THR A 22 -8.78 -23.64 2.54
CA THR A 22 -7.78 -24.49 1.90
C THR A 22 -8.26 -25.92 1.74
N ASP A 23 -9.35 -26.30 2.42
CA ASP A 23 -9.92 -27.65 2.39
C ASP A 23 -11.40 -27.61 2.01
N PRO A 24 -11.80 -28.11 0.82
CA PRO A 24 -13.20 -28.15 0.41
C PRO A 24 -14.09 -28.97 1.35
N GLU A 25 -13.54 -29.99 2.02
CA GLU A 25 -14.31 -30.79 2.98
C GLU A 25 -14.66 -29.98 4.24
N GLU A 26 -13.76 -29.09 4.68
CA GLU A 26 -14.06 -28.16 5.77
C GLU A 26 -15.13 -27.15 5.36
N ALA A 27 -15.09 -26.68 4.12
CA ALA A 27 -16.10 -25.78 3.58
C ALA A 27 -17.49 -26.39 3.62
N LYS A 28 -17.58 -27.71 3.35
CA LYS A 28 -18.83 -28.46 3.42
C LYS A 28 -19.43 -28.42 4.83
N LYS A 29 -18.60 -28.48 5.86
CA LYS A 29 -19.05 -28.38 7.26
C LYS A 29 -19.63 -26.99 7.56
N ASP A 30 -19.16 -25.96 6.86
CA ASP A 30 -19.65 -24.59 7.01
C ASP A 30 -20.85 -24.28 6.11
N GLY A 31 -21.41 -25.28 5.43
CA GLY A 31 -22.61 -25.13 4.60
C GLY A 31 -22.33 -24.88 3.12
N TYR A 32 -21.08 -25.04 2.68
CA TYR A 32 -20.70 -24.84 1.28
C TYR A 32 -20.60 -26.19 0.54
N THR A 33 -20.56 -26.14 -0.77
CA THR A 33 -20.35 -27.33 -1.58
C THR A 33 -18.86 -27.65 -1.66
N THR A 34 -18.51 -28.87 -2.10
CA THR A 34 -17.10 -29.21 -2.35
C THR A 34 -16.59 -28.66 -3.70
N LYS A 35 -17.44 -27.93 -4.43
CA LYS A 35 -17.10 -27.34 -5.73
C LYS A 35 -16.96 -25.82 -5.59
N PRO A 36 -15.74 -25.30 -5.41
CA PRO A 36 -15.53 -23.86 -5.31
C PRO A 36 -15.80 -23.15 -6.63
N LYS A 37 -16.03 -21.84 -6.56
CA LYS A 37 -16.22 -20.99 -7.74
C LYS A 37 -14.89 -20.67 -8.42
N THR A 38 -13.81 -20.53 -7.64
CA THR A 38 -12.48 -20.29 -8.16
C THR A 38 -11.44 -20.76 -7.14
N SER A 39 -10.20 -20.79 -7.55
CA SER A 39 -9.08 -21.20 -6.71
C SER A 39 -7.79 -20.56 -7.20
N CYS A 40 -6.77 -20.55 -6.34
CA CYS A 40 -5.41 -20.20 -6.71
C CYS A 40 -4.46 -20.92 -5.76
N THR A 41 -3.16 -20.85 -6.03
CA THR A 41 -2.18 -21.39 -5.09
C THR A 41 -2.08 -20.48 -3.87
N LEU A 42 -1.64 -21.02 -2.74
CA LEU A 42 -1.39 -20.21 -1.55
C LEU A 42 -0.32 -19.13 -1.82
N ASP A 43 0.69 -19.49 -2.62
CA ASP A 43 1.73 -18.53 -3.00
C ASP A 43 1.13 -17.34 -3.75
N GLU A 44 0.32 -17.59 -4.78
CA GLU A 44 -0.39 -16.53 -5.51
C GLU A 44 -1.29 -15.70 -4.59
N TRP A 45 -1.98 -16.37 -3.68
CA TRP A 45 -2.88 -15.71 -2.73
C TRP A 45 -2.14 -14.68 -1.87
N TYR A 46 -0.98 -15.05 -1.33
CA TYR A 46 -0.21 -14.16 -0.46
C TYR A 46 0.60 -13.12 -1.23
N THR A 47 1.08 -13.44 -2.43
CA THR A 47 1.95 -12.55 -3.21
C THR A 47 1.18 -11.73 -4.25
N GLU A 48 0.55 -12.39 -5.22
CA GLU A 48 -0.12 -11.73 -6.34
C GLU A 48 -1.42 -11.03 -5.91
N TYR A 49 -2.22 -11.71 -5.10
CA TYR A 49 -3.53 -11.20 -4.70
C TYR A 49 -3.53 -10.53 -3.32
N GLU A 50 -2.42 -10.52 -2.63
CA GLU A 50 -2.24 -9.86 -1.34
C GLU A 50 -3.34 -10.20 -0.33
N SER A 51 -3.74 -11.46 -0.31
CA SER A 51 -4.79 -12.02 0.57
C SER A 51 -6.14 -11.28 0.43
N THR A 52 -6.45 -10.83 -0.77
CA THR A 52 -7.68 -10.07 -1.06
C THR A 52 -8.54 -10.78 -2.09
N ALA A 53 -9.83 -10.95 -1.78
CA ALA A 53 -10.83 -11.45 -2.70
C ALA A 53 -12.09 -10.57 -2.59
N ARG A 54 -12.70 -10.26 -3.73
CA ARG A 54 -13.84 -9.34 -3.81
C ARG A 54 -14.98 -9.93 -4.61
N LEU A 55 -16.19 -9.45 -4.38
CA LEU A 55 -17.32 -9.72 -5.25
C LEU A 55 -17.53 -8.50 -6.15
N VAL A 56 -17.54 -8.73 -7.45
CA VAL A 56 -17.79 -7.70 -8.45
C VAL A 56 -18.93 -8.20 -9.34
N ASN A 57 -20.08 -7.55 -9.28
CA ASN A 57 -21.27 -7.96 -10.01
C ASN A 57 -21.65 -9.43 -9.76
N GLY A 58 -21.48 -9.89 -8.52
CA GLY A 58 -21.79 -11.26 -8.11
C GLY A 58 -20.71 -12.30 -8.46
N SER A 59 -19.61 -11.89 -9.07
CA SER A 59 -18.49 -12.77 -9.41
C SER A 59 -17.30 -12.55 -8.46
N ILE A 60 -16.61 -13.63 -8.16
CA ILE A 60 -15.40 -13.56 -7.30
C ILE A 60 -14.23 -13.06 -8.15
N VAL A 61 -13.60 -11.97 -7.69
CA VAL A 61 -12.38 -11.42 -8.30
C VAL A 61 -11.29 -11.44 -7.26
N LEU A 62 -10.19 -12.11 -7.56
CA LEU A 62 -9.03 -12.19 -6.67
C LEU A 62 -8.17 -10.93 -6.83
N GLY A 63 -7.64 -10.46 -5.70
CA GLY A 63 -6.77 -9.30 -5.68
C GLY A 63 -7.51 -7.98 -5.49
N LYS A 64 -6.73 -6.92 -5.31
CA LYS A 64 -7.24 -5.55 -5.13
C LYS A 64 -7.60 -4.93 -6.48
N SER A 65 -8.55 -4.00 -6.47
CA SER A 65 -8.86 -3.21 -7.66
C SER A 65 -7.69 -2.29 -8.00
N GLN A 66 -7.61 -1.81 -9.24
CA GLN A 66 -6.59 -0.84 -9.63
C GLN A 66 -6.73 0.44 -8.80
N GLU A 67 -7.96 0.86 -8.52
CA GLU A 67 -8.24 2.01 -7.65
C GLU A 67 -7.65 1.81 -6.24
N GLN A 68 -7.82 0.63 -5.64
CA GLN A 68 -7.23 0.32 -4.34
C GLN A 68 -5.70 0.32 -4.38
N LYS A 69 -5.11 -0.25 -5.42
CA LYS A 69 -3.65 -0.26 -5.61
C LYS A 69 -3.12 1.16 -5.77
N ASP A 70 -3.79 1.97 -6.56
CA ASP A 70 -3.40 3.37 -6.77
C ASP A 70 -3.48 4.18 -5.48
N ALA A 71 -4.54 3.97 -4.68
CA ALA A 71 -4.69 4.62 -3.39
C ALA A 71 -3.58 4.22 -2.41
N GLU A 72 -3.20 2.94 -2.37
CA GLU A 72 -2.11 2.45 -1.53
C GLU A 72 -0.77 3.02 -1.96
N HIS A 73 -0.48 3.06 -3.25
CA HIS A 73 0.75 3.66 -3.78
C HIS A 73 0.83 5.15 -3.44
N ALA A 74 -0.29 5.86 -3.57
CA ALA A 74 -0.34 7.27 -3.21
C ALA A 74 -0.09 7.47 -1.71
N ALA A 75 -0.68 6.64 -0.84
CA ALA A 75 -0.48 6.71 0.61
C ALA A 75 0.98 6.42 0.99
N GLU A 76 1.60 5.42 0.38
CA GLU A 76 3.00 5.09 0.60
C GLU A 76 3.93 6.24 0.16
N ARG A 77 3.64 6.83 -1.01
CA ARG A 77 4.44 7.95 -1.52
C ARG A 77 4.30 9.18 -0.62
N LYS A 78 3.10 9.46 -0.12
CA LYS A 78 2.88 10.55 0.84
C LYS A 78 3.69 10.36 2.11
N GLU A 79 3.72 9.15 2.65
CA GLU A 79 4.52 8.84 3.85
C GLU A 79 6.01 9.00 3.58
N GLN A 80 6.47 8.55 2.43
CA GLN A 80 7.86 8.72 2.01
C GLN A 80 8.23 10.20 1.89
N ILE A 81 7.35 11.02 1.31
CA ILE A 81 7.56 12.47 1.18
C ILE A 81 7.68 13.12 2.56
N ARG A 82 6.83 12.75 3.51
CA ARG A 82 6.92 13.26 4.89
C ARG A 82 8.29 12.98 5.50
N ARG A 83 8.80 11.77 5.30
CA ARG A 83 10.13 11.39 5.81
C ARG A 83 11.24 12.17 5.12
N GLU A 84 11.16 12.33 3.81
CA GLU A 84 12.14 13.10 3.03
C GLU A 84 12.18 14.56 3.47
N ILE A 85 11.02 15.19 3.66
CA ILE A 85 10.92 16.57 4.14
C ILE A 85 11.57 16.70 5.53
N ALA A 86 11.25 15.80 6.45
CA ALA A 86 11.83 15.82 7.79
C ALA A 86 13.35 15.68 7.75
N GLU A 87 13.87 14.81 6.90
CA GLU A 87 15.31 14.61 6.73
C GLU A 87 15.98 15.86 6.15
N ILE A 88 15.38 16.47 5.14
CA ILE A 88 15.89 17.69 4.51
C ILE A 88 15.89 18.84 5.51
N GLU A 89 14.81 19.02 6.27
CA GLU A 89 14.74 20.05 7.33
C GLU A 89 15.83 19.85 8.38
N ASN A 90 16.07 18.60 8.76
CA ASN A 90 17.12 18.28 9.73
C ASN A 90 18.51 18.68 9.22
N ARG A 91 18.78 18.53 7.95
CA ARG A 91 20.05 18.93 7.32
C ARG A 91 20.25 20.44 7.38
N GLY A 92 19.18 21.21 7.43
CA GLY A 92 19.21 22.69 7.49
C GLY A 92 19.31 23.29 8.88
N LEU A 93 19.27 22.49 9.95
CA LEU A 93 19.26 23.01 11.33
C LEU A 93 20.44 23.90 11.65
N ARG A 94 21.63 23.52 11.24
CA ARG A 94 22.84 24.31 11.51
C ARG A 94 22.79 25.68 10.82
N ALA A 95 22.41 25.71 9.56
CA ALA A 95 22.27 26.94 8.80
C ALA A 95 21.17 27.84 9.39
N SER A 96 20.03 27.25 9.80
CA SER A 96 18.94 27.97 10.45
C SER A 96 19.38 28.59 11.77
N ARG A 97 20.17 27.88 12.58
CA ARG A 97 20.72 28.39 13.84
C ARG A 97 21.66 29.55 13.58
N ALA A 98 22.49 29.46 12.54
CA ALA A 98 23.40 30.55 12.17
C ALA A 98 22.63 31.81 11.80
N VAL A 99 21.50 31.71 11.08
CA VAL A 99 20.62 32.85 10.76
C VAL A 99 20.03 33.44 12.04
N ALA A 100 19.52 32.60 12.94
CA ALA A 100 18.92 33.06 14.20
C ALA A 100 19.93 33.82 15.09
N LEU A 101 21.20 33.43 15.05
CA LEU A 101 22.28 34.07 15.80
C LEU A 101 22.91 35.28 15.08
N GLY A 102 22.49 35.58 13.86
CA GLY A 102 23.02 36.69 13.07
C GLY A 102 24.44 36.45 12.54
N ILE A 103 24.88 35.17 12.44
CA ILE A 103 26.23 34.81 12.00
C ILE A 103 26.23 33.99 10.70
N ALA A 104 25.09 33.92 10.01
CA ALA A 104 24.96 33.14 8.78
C ALA A 104 25.88 33.66 7.69
N THR A 105 26.55 32.74 7.00
CA THR A 105 27.37 33.05 5.83
C THR A 105 26.49 32.96 4.57
N GLU A 106 27.03 33.43 3.44
CA GLU A 106 26.37 33.29 2.13
C GLU A 106 26.12 31.81 1.82
N GLU A 107 27.06 30.94 2.17
CA GLU A 107 26.90 29.48 2.00
C GLU A 107 25.70 28.93 2.80
N ASP A 108 25.53 29.39 4.04
CA ASP A 108 24.37 29.01 4.87
C ASP A 108 23.07 29.45 4.23
N LEU A 109 22.99 30.66 3.71
CA LEU A 109 21.81 31.19 3.05
C LEU A 109 21.48 30.43 1.77
N ASN A 110 22.49 30.09 0.98
CA ASN A 110 22.32 29.32 -0.24
C ASN A 110 21.81 27.91 0.07
N LYS A 111 22.32 27.29 1.12
CA LYS A 111 21.88 25.96 1.57
C LYS A 111 20.42 25.98 1.99
N LEU A 112 20.01 27.00 2.74
CA LEU A 112 18.60 27.14 3.16
C LEU A 112 17.69 27.35 1.95
N GLN A 113 18.14 28.09 0.95
CA GLN A 113 17.36 28.31 -0.27
C GLN A 113 17.19 27.00 -1.06
N GLU A 114 18.24 26.18 -1.17
CA GLU A 114 18.17 24.88 -1.81
C GLU A 114 17.21 23.96 -1.09
N ILE A 115 17.23 23.97 0.26
CA ILE A 115 16.35 23.18 1.10
C ILE A 115 14.88 23.61 0.88
N GLU A 116 14.60 24.91 0.88
CA GLU A 116 13.25 25.44 0.64
C GLU A 116 12.72 25.02 -0.73
N SER A 117 13.56 25.06 -1.75
CA SER A 117 13.18 24.63 -3.11
C SER A 117 12.87 23.14 -3.16
N ALA A 118 13.69 22.31 -2.52
CA ALA A 118 13.47 20.87 -2.47
C ALA A 118 12.17 20.52 -1.72
N ILE A 119 11.92 21.18 -0.60
CA ILE A 119 10.70 20.98 0.18
C ILE A 119 9.47 21.42 -0.62
N ALA A 120 9.55 22.57 -1.32
CA ALA A 120 8.45 23.05 -2.14
C ALA A 120 8.06 22.05 -3.24
N GLU A 121 9.05 21.44 -3.89
CA GLU A 121 8.81 20.39 -4.90
C GLU A 121 8.13 19.16 -4.30
N LEU A 122 8.58 18.72 -3.13
CA LEU A 122 8.00 17.57 -2.44
C LEU A 122 6.56 17.86 -1.98
N ARG A 123 6.30 19.06 -1.49
CA ARG A 123 4.94 19.47 -1.09
C ARG A 123 4.00 19.53 -2.29
N ALA A 124 4.47 20.01 -3.43
CA ALA A 124 3.67 20.03 -4.65
C ALA A 124 3.31 18.61 -5.11
N GLU A 125 4.26 17.69 -5.05
CA GLU A 125 4.01 16.27 -5.36
C GLU A 125 3.00 15.69 -4.37
N TYR A 126 3.17 15.94 -3.08
CA TYR A 126 2.26 15.47 -2.03
C TYR A 126 0.82 15.92 -2.27
N GLU A 127 0.62 17.17 -2.63
CA GLU A 127 -0.71 17.73 -2.89
C GLU A 127 -1.34 17.13 -4.16
N SER A 128 -0.53 16.66 -5.10
CA SER A 128 -1.02 16.04 -6.34
C SER A 128 -1.44 14.58 -6.17
N LEU A 129 -1.14 13.97 -5.03
CA LEU A 129 -1.42 12.53 -4.78
C LEU A 129 -2.84 12.30 -4.15
#